data_dec0f4766323c75a0ffec5522b9e579e
#
_entry.id   dec0f4766323c75a0ffec5522b9e579e
#
_cell.length_a   1.000
_cell.length_b   1.000
_cell.length_c   1.000
_cell.angle_alpha   90.00
_cell.angle_beta   90.00
_cell.angle_gamma   90.00
#
_symmetry.space_group_name_H-M   'P 1'
#
loop_
_entity.id
_entity.type
_entity.pdbx_description
1 polymer ?
#
loop_
_entity_poly.entity_id
_entity_poly.type
_entity_poly.pdbx_seq_one_letter_code
_entity_poly.pdbx_strand_id
1 'polypeptide(L)'
;MATYNGAEYLSKQLQSFIDQTRQPDELVISDDGSADSTMEIVEEFAKTAPFEVRCSRNEQNLGYAGNFNVALMRTTGDLVLLSDQDDVWFPDKISRLVELAENNPAQLVYMNDAALTDAELNEVGLTKLGQIHSAGLNDHYFVMGCCCAIRRELLDLCLPIPAGYKAHDKWIVRFADGVNARLICERVLQYYRRHGNNESHFIVNRLKKTTKWSWCKVLISSNWPPVSEAEELAGLQQKQLLLEGVERALGRDNGEYTVHLQAMESEIRAFLQMMERRREIRRKWLLSRLVASLTYWVDGGYRNARGLQSVVRDVLGDVFPGVSRY
;
A
#
# COMPACT_ATOMS: atom_id res chain seq x y z
N MET A 1 9.66 5.70 10.47
CA MET A 1 10.53 5.45 9.28
C MET A 1 11.01 4.01 9.32
N ALA A 2 11.09 3.36 8.16
CA ALA A 2 11.72 2.04 8.00
C ALA A 2 13.01 2.21 7.18
N THR A 3 14.11 1.56 7.60
CA THR A 3 15.41 1.63 6.92
C THR A 3 15.93 0.22 6.59
N TYR A 4 16.62 0.13 5.46
CA TYR A 4 17.39 -1.04 5.04
C TYR A 4 18.39 -0.65 3.96
N ASN A 5 19.70 -0.70 4.25
CA ASN A 5 20.78 -0.32 3.33
C ASN A 5 20.53 1.02 2.64
N GLY A 6 20.22 2.05 3.45
CA GLY A 6 19.78 3.37 2.98
C GLY A 6 20.82 4.48 3.08
N ALA A 7 22.08 4.17 3.41
CA ALA A 7 23.13 5.15 3.73
C ALA A 7 23.30 6.22 2.65
N GLU A 8 23.09 5.89 1.37
CA GLU A 8 23.26 6.79 0.24
C GLU A 8 22.33 8.01 0.28
N TYR A 9 21.08 7.84 0.74
CA TYR A 9 20.04 8.88 0.66
C TYR A 9 19.59 9.39 2.03
N LEU A 10 19.77 8.59 3.08
CA LEU A 10 19.20 8.78 4.41
C LEU A 10 19.52 10.14 5.02
N SER A 11 20.76 10.64 4.89
CA SER A 11 21.16 11.91 5.47
C SER A 11 20.33 13.09 5.00
N LYS A 12 19.93 13.13 3.71
CA LYS A 12 19.07 14.20 3.18
C LYS A 12 17.65 14.10 3.72
N GLN A 13 17.14 12.88 3.86
CA GLN A 13 15.81 12.66 4.45
C GLN A 13 15.79 13.08 5.93
N LEU A 14 16.77 12.69 6.71
CA LEU A 14 16.89 13.08 8.12
C LEU A 14 17.03 14.61 8.28
N GLN A 15 17.83 15.27 7.43
CA GLN A 15 17.95 16.73 7.43
C GLN A 15 16.58 17.40 7.14
N SER A 16 15.76 16.83 6.26
CA SER A 16 14.45 17.39 5.94
C SER A 16 13.48 17.37 7.13
N PHE A 17 13.71 16.57 8.16
CA PHE A 17 12.95 16.62 9.41
C PHE A 17 13.39 17.76 10.31
N ILE A 18 14.69 18.07 10.34
CA ILE A 18 15.21 19.25 11.05
C ILE A 18 14.71 20.53 10.42
N ASP A 19 14.60 20.57 9.10
CA ASP A 19 14.18 21.76 8.33
C ASP A 19 12.66 22.00 8.38
N GLN A 20 11.88 21.19 9.09
CA GLN A 20 10.44 21.39 9.21
C GLN A 20 10.10 22.66 10.00
N THR A 21 9.13 23.44 9.52
CA THR A 21 8.57 24.62 10.22
C THR A 21 7.83 24.24 11.52
N ARG A 22 7.29 23.01 11.57
CA ARG A 22 6.82 22.35 12.78
C ARG A 22 7.63 21.08 12.97
N GLN A 23 8.40 21.00 14.05
CA GLN A 23 9.17 19.82 14.38
C GLN A 23 8.26 18.62 14.73
N PRO A 24 8.65 17.39 14.41
CA PRO A 24 7.98 16.23 14.96
C PRO A 24 8.26 16.13 16.47
N ASP A 25 7.35 15.54 17.22
CA ASP A 25 7.56 15.25 18.64
C ASP A 25 8.52 14.05 18.82
N GLU A 26 8.42 13.07 17.92
CA GLU A 26 9.28 11.88 17.90
C GLU A 26 9.58 11.41 16.47
N LEU A 27 10.73 10.80 16.27
CA LEU A 27 11.10 10.02 15.09
C LEU A 27 11.40 8.58 15.52
N VAL A 28 10.54 7.65 15.11
CA VAL A 28 10.73 6.21 15.36
C VAL A 28 11.32 5.57 14.12
N ILE A 29 12.50 4.96 14.24
CA ILE A 29 13.21 4.27 13.15
C ILE A 29 13.29 2.78 13.48
N SER A 30 12.89 1.94 12.53
CA SER A 30 13.14 0.50 12.55
C SER A 30 14.06 0.14 11.39
N ASP A 31 15.22 -0.43 11.72
CA ASP A 31 16.21 -0.90 10.74
C ASP A 31 16.09 -2.41 10.53
N ASP A 32 16.03 -2.84 9.28
CA ASP A 32 15.78 -4.23 8.90
C ASP A 32 17.08 -5.05 8.70
N GLY A 33 18.10 -4.73 9.49
CA GLY A 33 19.40 -5.43 9.47
C GLY A 33 20.35 -4.89 8.41
N SER A 34 20.43 -3.56 8.25
CA SER A 34 21.37 -2.92 7.31
C SER A 34 22.81 -3.37 7.51
N ALA A 35 23.52 -3.57 6.39
CA ALA A 35 24.92 -3.96 6.36
C ALA A 35 25.88 -2.80 5.98
N ASP A 36 25.29 -1.67 5.56
CA ASP A 36 26.01 -0.43 5.24
C ASP A 36 26.04 0.53 6.46
N SER A 37 26.48 1.77 6.27
CA SER A 37 26.56 2.77 7.33
C SER A 37 25.21 3.43 7.71
N THR A 38 24.07 2.78 7.40
CA THR A 38 22.73 3.30 7.75
C THR A 38 22.60 3.56 9.23
N MET A 39 22.98 2.60 10.08
CA MET A 39 22.82 2.72 11.54
C MET A 39 23.74 3.78 12.13
N GLU A 40 24.98 3.89 11.65
CA GLU A 40 25.91 4.93 12.09
C GLU A 40 25.36 6.33 11.79
N ILE A 41 24.74 6.52 10.61
CA ILE A 41 24.09 7.79 10.24
C ILE A 41 22.90 8.09 11.18
N VAL A 42 22.07 7.09 11.49
CA VAL A 42 20.94 7.25 12.43
C VAL A 42 21.41 7.60 13.82
N GLU A 43 22.43 6.91 14.34
CA GLU A 43 22.98 7.13 15.67
C GLU A 43 23.62 8.52 15.81
N GLU A 44 24.31 9.00 14.78
CA GLU A 44 24.90 10.35 14.80
C GLU A 44 23.80 11.42 14.72
N PHE A 45 22.79 11.21 13.88
CA PHE A 45 21.64 12.10 13.80
C PHE A 45 20.89 12.19 15.14
N ALA A 46 20.68 11.06 15.82
CA ALA A 46 19.97 11.02 17.11
C ALA A 46 20.62 11.85 18.21
N LYS A 47 21.96 12.06 18.14
CA LYS A 47 22.69 12.89 19.12
C LYS A 47 22.40 14.39 18.97
N THR A 48 22.00 14.83 17.78
CA THR A 48 21.89 16.25 17.42
C THR A 48 20.47 16.69 17.08
N ALA A 49 19.55 15.75 16.89
CA ALA A 49 18.16 16.03 16.57
C ALA A 49 17.47 16.85 17.69
N PRO A 50 16.67 17.90 17.34
CA PRO A 50 15.96 18.72 18.32
C PRO A 50 14.69 18.07 18.87
N PHE A 51 14.41 16.82 18.54
CA PHE A 51 13.27 16.02 18.96
C PHE A 51 13.72 14.60 19.35
N GLU A 52 12.84 13.84 19.96
CA GLU A 52 13.16 12.47 20.37
C GLU A 52 13.38 11.57 19.16
N VAL A 53 14.51 10.83 19.12
CA VAL A 53 14.79 9.82 18.11
C VAL A 53 14.94 8.47 18.79
N ARG A 54 14.04 7.56 18.44
CA ARG A 54 14.08 6.18 18.93
C ARG A 54 14.38 5.25 17.76
N CYS A 55 15.54 4.61 17.78
CA CYS A 55 15.92 3.64 16.77
C CYS A 55 15.98 2.22 17.34
N SER A 56 15.73 1.26 16.48
CA SER A 56 15.86 -0.17 16.78
C SER A 56 16.24 -0.93 15.54
N ARG A 57 17.03 -1.99 15.72
CA ARG A 57 17.43 -2.91 14.67
C ARG A 57 16.70 -4.23 14.86
N ASN A 58 16.12 -4.76 13.77
CA ASN A 58 15.49 -6.07 13.75
C ASN A 58 16.56 -7.18 13.80
N GLU A 59 16.27 -8.28 14.50
CA GLU A 59 17.19 -9.42 14.59
C GLU A 59 17.32 -10.16 13.24
N GLN A 60 16.29 -10.06 12.40
CA GLN A 60 16.25 -10.63 11.06
C GLN A 60 15.55 -9.68 10.10
N ASN A 61 15.79 -9.84 8.80
CA ASN A 61 15.10 -9.04 7.79
C ASN A 61 13.62 -9.48 7.71
N LEU A 62 12.71 -8.54 8.00
CA LEU A 62 11.26 -8.73 8.02
C LEU A 62 10.60 -8.30 6.70
N GLY A 63 11.37 -7.71 5.81
CA GLY A 63 10.89 -7.03 4.63
C GLY A 63 10.20 -5.69 4.97
N TYR A 64 10.02 -4.84 3.97
CA TYR A 64 9.56 -3.46 4.19
C TYR A 64 8.24 -3.36 4.96
N ALA A 65 7.26 -4.24 4.69
CA ALA A 65 5.98 -4.20 5.40
C ALA A 65 6.11 -4.60 6.88
N GLY A 66 6.93 -5.62 7.19
CA GLY A 66 7.22 -6.03 8.56
C GLY A 66 8.01 -4.96 9.31
N ASN A 67 9.00 -4.35 8.65
CA ASN A 67 9.81 -3.29 9.22
C ASN A 67 8.97 -2.03 9.57
N PHE A 68 8.07 -1.60 8.66
CA PHE A 68 7.11 -0.54 8.97
C PHE A 68 6.16 -0.92 10.11
N ASN A 69 5.69 -2.18 10.18
CA ASN A 69 4.86 -2.64 11.29
C ASN A 69 5.58 -2.49 12.64
N VAL A 70 6.86 -2.86 12.72
CA VAL A 70 7.68 -2.70 13.94
C VAL A 70 7.80 -1.21 14.32
N ALA A 71 8.08 -0.34 13.36
CA ALA A 71 8.15 1.09 13.62
C ALA A 71 6.81 1.65 14.12
N LEU A 72 5.69 1.33 13.44
CA LEU A 72 4.35 1.80 13.77
C LEU A 72 3.90 1.36 15.18
N MET A 73 4.17 0.11 15.55
CA MET A 73 3.84 -0.43 16.89
C MET A 73 4.57 0.30 18.01
N ARG A 74 5.64 1.04 17.71
CA ARG A 74 6.45 1.79 18.68
C ARG A 74 6.14 3.28 18.71
N THR A 75 5.36 3.80 17.77
CA THR A 75 4.96 5.21 17.75
C THR A 75 3.93 5.49 18.84
N THR A 76 3.97 6.70 19.42
CA THR A 76 3.08 7.15 20.48
C THR A 76 2.24 8.38 20.10
N GLY A 77 2.63 9.12 19.08
CA GLY A 77 1.95 10.33 18.65
C GLY A 77 0.52 10.11 18.14
N ASP A 78 -0.35 11.12 18.26
CA ASP A 78 -1.74 11.08 17.82
C ASP A 78 -1.89 11.10 16.31
N LEU A 79 -0.94 11.73 15.61
CA LEU A 79 -0.83 11.76 14.15
C LEU A 79 0.53 11.22 13.73
N VAL A 80 0.54 10.10 13.02
CA VAL A 80 1.76 9.38 12.62
C VAL A 80 1.99 9.55 11.11
N LEU A 81 3.12 10.13 10.74
CA LEU A 81 3.54 10.31 9.36
C LEU A 81 4.50 9.19 8.97
N LEU A 82 4.21 8.51 7.85
CA LEU A 82 5.12 7.51 7.30
C LEU A 82 6.23 8.17 6.49
N SER A 83 7.42 7.63 6.57
CA SER A 83 8.58 8.09 5.81
C SER A 83 9.40 6.93 5.28
N ASP A 84 9.70 6.98 3.99
CA ASP A 84 10.75 6.18 3.36
C ASP A 84 12.12 6.82 3.64
N GLN A 85 13.20 6.07 3.47
CA GLN A 85 14.57 6.52 3.79
C GLN A 85 15.24 7.38 2.70
N ASP A 86 14.64 7.44 1.51
CA ASP A 86 15.22 7.94 0.27
C ASP A 86 14.51 9.19 -0.31
N ASP A 87 13.42 9.64 0.33
CA ASP A 87 12.67 10.85 -0.03
C ASP A 87 13.30 12.14 0.54
N VAL A 88 12.65 13.28 0.31
CA VAL A 88 12.96 14.56 0.99
C VAL A 88 11.66 15.33 1.22
N TRP A 89 11.35 15.65 2.47
CA TRP A 89 10.15 16.39 2.82
C TRP A 89 10.33 17.89 2.62
N PHE A 90 9.27 18.56 2.16
CA PHE A 90 9.25 20.01 2.10
C PHE A 90 9.08 20.60 3.51
N PRO A 91 9.60 21.81 3.78
CA PRO A 91 9.65 22.37 5.12
C PRO A 91 8.30 22.53 5.81
N ASP A 92 7.21 22.64 5.06
CA ASP A 92 5.86 22.82 5.58
C ASP A 92 5.02 21.53 5.63
N LYS A 93 5.62 20.34 5.36
CA LYS A 93 4.86 19.09 5.28
C LYS A 93 4.14 18.77 6.58
N ILE A 94 4.85 18.75 7.71
CA ILE A 94 4.25 18.40 9.01
C ILE A 94 3.17 19.41 9.37
N SER A 95 3.47 20.71 9.29
CA SER A 95 2.49 21.76 9.64
C SER A 95 1.21 21.70 8.80
N ARG A 96 1.35 21.40 7.50
CA ARG A 96 0.20 21.29 6.59
C ARG A 96 -0.65 20.06 6.84
N LEU A 97 -0.02 18.91 7.12
CA LEU A 97 -0.77 17.69 7.40
C LEU A 97 -1.45 17.76 8.76
N VAL A 98 -0.86 18.43 9.75
CA VAL A 98 -1.52 18.70 11.03
C VAL A 98 -2.71 19.64 10.85
N GLU A 99 -2.55 20.77 10.15
CA GLU A 99 -3.65 21.68 9.81
C GLU A 99 -4.80 20.96 9.09
N LEU A 100 -4.46 20.07 8.13
CA LEU A 100 -5.44 19.28 7.40
C LEU A 100 -6.20 18.31 8.33
N ALA A 101 -5.49 17.70 9.29
CA ALA A 101 -6.08 16.80 10.27
C ALA A 101 -6.98 17.54 11.27
N GLU A 102 -6.58 18.71 11.72
CA GLU A 102 -7.39 19.56 12.61
C GLU A 102 -8.69 20.03 11.94
N ASN A 103 -8.62 20.40 10.66
CA ASN A 103 -9.78 20.88 9.90
C ASN A 103 -10.72 19.75 9.42
N ASN A 104 -10.28 18.48 9.46
CA ASN A 104 -11.04 17.33 8.99
C ASN A 104 -11.00 16.19 10.04
N PRO A 105 -11.55 16.38 11.23
CA PRO A 105 -11.39 15.44 12.35
C PRO A 105 -12.02 14.07 12.11
N ALA A 106 -13.01 13.96 11.22
CA ALA A 106 -13.65 12.69 10.86
C ALA A 106 -12.80 11.81 9.92
N GLN A 107 -11.70 12.34 9.38
CA GLN A 107 -10.80 11.54 8.55
C GLN A 107 -9.69 10.91 9.38
N LEU A 108 -9.29 9.70 9.01
CA LEU A 108 -8.28 8.91 9.73
C LEU A 108 -6.95 8.82 8.99
N VAL A 109 -6.97 9.03 7.66
CA VAL A 109 -5.77 9.09 6.82
C VAL A 109 -5.81 10.32 5.95
N TYR A 110 -4.72 11.07 5.96
CA TYR A 110 -4.49 12.26 5.13
C TYR A 110 -3.30 11.97 4.22
N MET A 111 -3.47 12.16 2.92
CA MET A 111 -2.42 11.88 1.95
C MET A 111 -2.08 13.13 1.15
N ASN A 112 -0.80 13.47 1.08
CA ASN A 112 -0.30 14.56 0.22
C ASN A 112 0.20 14.02 -1.12
N ASP A 113 0.25 14.86 -2.15
CA ASP A 113 0.92 14.55 -3.41
C ASP A 113 2.46 14.64 -3.27
N ALA A 114 3.19 14.05 -4.20
CA ALA A 114 4.65 14.06 -4.23
C ALA A 114 5.18 14.38 -5.62
N ALA A 115 6.22 15.23 -5.72
CA ALA A 115 6.93 15.49 -6.95
C ALA A 115 7.89 14.32 -7.26
N LEU A 116 7.85 13.81 -8.49
CA LEU A 116 8.78 12.75 -8.91
C LEU A 116 10.13 13.37 -9.29
N THR A 117 11.20 12.77 -8.77
CA THR A 117 12.57 13.16 -9.06
C THR A 117 13.42 11.96 -9.46
N ASP A 118 14.56 12.21 -10.11
CA ASP A 118 15.60 11.21 -10.28
C ASP A 118 16.41 10.99 -8.97
N ALA A 119 17.48 10.21 -9.05
CA ALA A 119 18.33 9.89 -7.90
C ALA A 119 19.03 11.13 -7.29
N GLU A 120 19.30 12.14 -8.10
CA GLU A 120 19.98 13.39 -7.73
C GLU A 120 19.00 14.47 -7.22
N LEU A 121 17.67 14.19 -7.19
CA LEU A 121 16.58 15.11 -6.86
C LEU A 121 16.26 16.12 -7.96
N ASN A 122 16.61 15.86 -9.22
CA ASN A 122 16.16 16.70 -10.32
C ASN A 122 14.67 16.38 -10.60
N GLU A 123 13.83 17.41 -10.55
CA GLU A 123 12.41 17.28 -10.85
C GLU A 123 12.17 16.96 -12.33
N VAL A 124 11.27 16.02 -12.60
CA VAL A 124 10.86 15.67 -13.96
C VAL A 124 9.55 16.35 -14.41
N GLY A 125 9.04 17.29 -13.61
CA GLY A 125 7.80 18.01 -13.89
C GLY A 125 6.54 17.15 -13.79
N LEU A 126 6.60 16.04 -13.04
CA LEU A 126 5.50 15.11 -12.84
C LEU A 126 5.24 14.95 -11.34
N THR A 127 3.96 14.79 -10.97
CA THR A 127 3.57 14.44 -9.61
C THR A 127 2.93 13.06 -9.59
N LYS A 128 2.83 12.47 -8.42
CA LYS A 128 2.26 11.14 -8.25
C LYS A 128 0.77 11.09 -8.61
N LEU A 129 -0.04 12.03 -8.12
CA LEU A 129 -1.45 12.16 -8.51
C LEU A 129 -1.59 12.51 -9.98
N GLY A 130 -0.76 13.43 -10.48
CA GLY A 130 -0.73 13.78 -11.89
C GLY A 130 -0.47 12.59 -12.82
N GLN A 131 0.41 11.65 -12.42
CA GLN A 131 0.66 10.40 -13.14
C GLN A 131 -0.55 9.46 -13.10
N ILE A 132 -1.22 9.33 -11.95
CA ILE A 132 -2.42 8.50 -11.79
C ILE A 132 -3.54 9.04 -12.69
N HIS A 133 -3.83 10.34 -12.64
CA HIS A 133 -4.86 10.97 -13.44
C HIS A 133 -4.55 10.91 -14.95
N SER A 134 -3.29 11.11 -15.35
CA SER A 134 -2.88 11.00 -16.75
C SER A 134 -2.98 9.58 -17.32
N ALA A 135 -2.89 8.56 -16.45
CA ALA A 135 -3.19 7.17 -16.80
C ALA A 135 -4.70 6.90 -16.94
N GLY A 136 -5.56 7.84 -16.55
CA GLY A 136 -7.02 7.69 -16.53
C GLY A 136 -7.52 6.91 -15.32
N LEU A 137 -6.72 6.82 -14.27
CA LEU A 137 -7.06 6.21 -13.00
C LEU A 137 -7.63 7.29 -12.06
N ASN A 138 -8.46 6.87 -11.11
CA ASN A 138 -8.99 7.73 -10.05
C ASN A 138 -8.12 7.65 -8.78
N ASP A 139 -8.43 8.47 -7.78
CA ASP A 139 -7.69 8.61 -6.53
C ASP A 139 -7.65 7.33 -5.68
N HIS A 140 -8.56 6.37 -5.94
CA HIS A 140 -8.52 5.06 -5.27
C HIS A 140 -7.21 4.30 -5.55
N TYR A 141 -6.55 4.58 -6.69
CA TYR A 141 -5.24 4.01 -7.03
C TYR A 141 -4.06 4.74 -6.35
N PHE A 142 -4.33 5.85 -5.64
CA PHE A 142 -3.30 6.54 -4.88
C PHE A 142 -3.05 5.83 -3.56
N VAL A 143 -2.10 4.91 -3.56
CA VAL A 143 -1.64 4.15 -2.38
C VAL A 143 -0.14 4.33 -2.30
N MET A 144 0.33 5.09 -1.29
CA MET A 144 1.72 5.49 -1.16
C MET A 144 2.02 5.83 0.30
N GLY A 145 2.79 4.96 0.96
CA GLY A 145 3.06 5.05 2.40
C GLY A 145 3.67 6.40 2.79
N CYS A 146 4.75 6.82 2.14
CA CYS A 146 5.46 8.05 2.48
C CYS A 146 4.64 9.34 2.31
N CYS A 147 3.46 9.26 1.69
CA CYS A 147 2.51 10.36 1.58
C CYS A 147 1.43 10.35 2.67
N CYS A 148 1.42 9.37 3.59
CA CYS A 148 0.37 9.20 4.59
C CYS A 148 0.70 9.88 5.92
N ALA A 149 -0.28 10.62 6.46
CA ALA A 149 -0.41 10.94 7.87
C ALA A 149 -1.66 10.22 8.41
N ILE A 150 -1.52 9.52 9.53
CA ILE A 150 -2.47 8.53 10.01
C ILE A 150 -2.82 8.87 11.46
N ARG A 151 -4.10 8.97 11.78
CA ARG A 151 -4.53 9.11 13.18
C ARG A 151 -4.24 7.83 13.96
N ARG A 152 -3.85 7.99 15.20
CA ARG A 152 -3.63 6.88 16.16
C ARG A 152 -4.79 5.93 16.20
N GLU A 153 -5.99 6.44 16.20
CA GLU A 153 -7.24 5.71 16.20
C GLU A 153 -7.32 4.61 15.10
N LEU A 154 -6.92 4.93 13.88
CA LEU A 154 -6.86 3.92 12.81
C LEU A 154 -5.75 2.89 13.06
N LEU A 155 -4.60 3.32 13.56
CA LEU A 155 -3.50 2.40 13.87
C LEU A 155 -3.89 1.41 14.97
N ASP A 156 -4.56 1.89 16.02
CA ASP A 156 -5.05 1.05 17.11
C ASP A 156 -6.09 0.01 16.63
N LEU A 157 -6.89 0.39 15.62
CA LEU A 157 -7.87 -0.50 15.00
C LEU A 157 -7.20 -1.56 14.13
N CYS A 158 -6.24 -1.18 13.27
CA CYS A 158 -5.73 -2.04 12.20
C CYS A 158 -4.38 -2.74 12.50
N LEU A 159 -3.60 -2.30 13.49
CA LEU A 159 -2.32 -2.93 13.84
C LEU A 159 -2.52 -4.13 14.80
N PRO A 160 -1.62 -5.10 14.83
CA PRO A 160 -0.45 -5.23 13.97
C PRO A 160 -0.81 -5.68 12.55
N ILE A 161 0.03 -5.30 11.58
CA ILE A 161 -0.03 -5.87 10.22
C ILE A 161 0.35 -7.36 10.33
N PRO A 162 -0.46 -8.30 9.82
CA PRO A 162 -0.14 -9.72 9.90
C PRO A 162 1.17 -10.07 9.19
N ALA A 163 1.95 -10.97 9.78
CA ALA A 163 3.14 -11.50 9.14
C ALA A 163 2.79 -12.11 7.75
N GLY A 164 3.58 -11.78 6.74
CA GLY A 164 3.33 -12.22 5.36
C GLY A 164 2.39 -11.30 4.55
N TYR A 165 1.78 -10.27 5.15
CA TYR A 165 1.11 -9.22 4.37
C TYR A 165 2.15 -8.31 3.71
N LYS A 166 2.05 -8.14 2.38
CA LYS A 166 3.18 -7.62 1.59
C LYS A 166 3.31 -6.10 1.54
N ALA A 167 2.27 -5.33 1.88
CA ALA A 167 2.26 -3.89 1.61
C ALA A 167 1.59 -3.12 2.76
N HIS A 168 2.40 -2.51 3.65
CA HIS A 168 1.93 -1.74 4.81
C HIS A 168 1.01 -0.58 4.41
N ASP A 169 1.34 0.12 3.33
CA ASP A 169 0.55 1.21 2.78
C ASP A 169 -0.84 0.75 2.30
N LYS A 170 -0.90 -0.37 1.56
CA LYS A 170 -2.18 -0.97 1.15
C LYS A 170 -3.00 -1.44 2.35
N TRP A 171 -2.36 -1.93 3.40
CA TRP A 171 -3.04 -2.33 4.62
C TRP A 171 -3.76 -1.13 5.24
N ILE A 172 -3.03 -0.06 5.51
CA ILE A 172 -3.55 1.15 6.15
C ILE A 172 -4.63 1.82 5.29
N VAL A 173 -4.33 2.03 4.00
CA VAL A 173 -5.27 2.68 3.08
C VAL A 173 -6.55 1.85 2.90
N ARG A 174 -6.46 0.51 2.90
CA ARG A 174 -7.63 -0.36 2.83
C ARG A 174 -8.55 -0.23 4.04
N PHE A 175 -8.00 -0.10 5.24
CA PHE A 175 -8.80 0.16 6.44
C PHE A 175 -9.43 1.54 6.37
N ALA A 176 -8.68 2.57 6.01
CA ALA A 176 -9.21 3.93 5.86
C ALA A 176 -10.33 4.02 4.80
N ASP A 177 -10.14 3.38 3.64
CA ASP A 177 -11.19 3.27 2.60
C ASP A 177 -12.40 2.49 3.10
N GLY A 178 -12.17 1.39 3.81
CA GLY A 178 -13.21 0.54 4.36
C GLY A 178 -14.13 1.26 5.33
N VAL A 179 -13.58 2.17 6.14
CA VAL A 179 -14.35 3.01 7.07
C VAL A 179 -14.69 4.39 6.48
N ASN A 180 -14.41 4.61 5.19
CA ASN A 180 -14.68 5.85 4.45
C ASN A 180 -14.04 7.10 5.07
N ALA A 181 -12.80 6.96 5.58
CA ALA A 181 -12.10 7.98 6.34
C ALA A 181 -10.70 8.34 5.76
N ARG A 182 -10.59 8.40 4.42
CA ARG A 182 -9.38 8.83 3.72
C ARG A 182 -9.59 10.16 3.00
N LEU A 183 -8.70 11.11 3.24
CA LEU A 183 -8.65 12.41 2.56
C LEU A 183 -7.36 12.56 1.75
N ILE A 184 -7.48 12.93 0.49
CA ILE A 184 -6.34 13.23 -0.37
C ILE A 184 -6.24 14.74 -0.57
N CYS A 185 -5.05 15.29 -0.31
CA CYS A 185 -4.67 16.67 -0.56
C CYS A 185 -3.76 16.71 -1.79
N GLU A 186 -4.14 17.43 -2.83
CA GLU A 186 -3.35 17.56 -4.08
C GLU A 186 -2.05 18.35 -3.90
N ARG A 187 -1.77 18.84 -2.69
CA ARG A 187 -0.56 19.62 -2.41
C ARG A 187 0.66 18.73 -2.42
N VAL A 188 1.68 19.10 -3.20
CA VAL A 188 2.99 18.46 -3.20
C VAL A 188 3.74 18.89 -1.94
N LEU A 189 4.11 17.92 -1.08
CA LEU A 189 4.78 18.18 0.19
C LEU A 189 6.09 17.39 0.35
N GLN A 190 6.56 16.74 -0.71
CA GLN A 190 7.84 16.03 -0.72
C GLN A 190 8.33 15.76 -2.14
N TYR A 191 9.63 15.53 -2.25
CA TYR A 191 10.24 14.84 -3.37
C TYR A 191 10.13 13.33 -3.16
N TYR A 192 9.62 12.63 -4.16
CA TYR A 192 9.65 11.18 -4.26
C TYR A 192 10.76 10.77 -5.20
N ARG A 193 11.84 10.28 -4.60
CA ARG A 193 13.07 9.93 -5.32
C ARG A 193 12.94 8.59 -6.03
N ARG A 194 13.35 8.57 -7.30
CA ARG A 194 13.39 7.36 -8.12
C ARG A 194 14.80 6.97 -8.47
N HIS A 195 15.23 5.80 -8.01
CA HIS A 195 16.53 5.19 -8.27
C HIS A 195 16.37 3.68 -8.53
N GLY A 196 17.46 2.98 -8.87
CA GLY A 196 17.42 1.57 -9.27
C GLY A 196 16.94 0.60 -8.19
N ASN A 197 17.06 0.96 -6.92
CA ASN A 197 16.80 0.09 -5.77
C ASN A 197 15.41 0.32 -5.11
N ASN A 198 14.52 1.11 -5.72
CA ASN A 198 13.17 1.28 -5.14
C ASN A 198 12.36 -0.01 -5.27
N GLU A 199 11.70 -0.42 -4.18
CA GLU A 199 10.82 -1.60 -4.14
C GLU A 199 9.62 -1.51 -5.07
N SER A 200 9.06 -0.32 -5.27
CA SER A 200 7.86 -0.14 -6.08
C SER A 200 8.16 0.00 -7.57
N HIS A 201 7.69 -0.95 -8.38
CA HIS A 201 7.79 -0.94 -9.84
C HIS A 201 6.48 -0.55 -10.55
N PHE A 202 5.51 0.02 -9.83
CA PHE A 202 4.24 0.43 -10.42
C PHE A 202 4.46 1.47 -11.52
N ILE A 203 3.76 1.32 -12.67
CA ILE A 203 4.00 2.15 -13.87
C ILE A 203 3.89 3.65 -13.62
N VAL A 204 2.99 4.07 -12.73
CA VAL A 204 2.82 5.49 -12.37
C VAL A 204 3.95 6.04 -11.48
N ASN A 205 4.94 5.22 -11.11
CA ASN A 205 6.17 5.65 -10.43
C ASN A 205 7.31 5.95 -11.41
N ARG A 206 7.09 5.80 -12.71
CA ARG A 206 8.11 6.08 -13.72
C ARG A 206 8.34 7.58 -13.90
N LEU A 207 9.57 7.95 -14.24
CA LEU A 207 9.96 9.34 -14.55
C LEU A 207 9.46 9.82 -15.94
N LYS A 208 8.68 9.02 -16.62
CA LYS A 208 8.04 9.36 -17.91
C LYS A 208 6.53 9.40 -17.74
N LYS A 209 5.88 10.39 -18.34
CA LYS A 209 4.44 10.57 -18.28
C LYS A 209 3.70 9.29 -18.69
N THR A 210 2.87 8.79 -17.78
CA THR A 210 1.97 7.65 -18.03
C THR A 210 0.70 8.18 -18.70
N THR A 211 0.30 7.59 -19.82
CA THR A 211 -0.93 7.95 -20.54
C THR A 211 -1.95 6.82 -20.44
N LYS A 212 -3.23 7.11 -20.71
CA LYS A 212 -4.28 6.08 -20.82
C LYS A 212 -3.86 4.94 -21.74
N TRP A 213 -3.23 5.25 -22.86
CA TRP A 213 -2.75 4.26 -23.82
C TRP A 213 -1.60 3.40 -23.27
N SER A 214 -0.63 4.00 -22.56
CA SER A 214 0.44 3.23 -21.91
C SER A 214 -0.10 2.35 -20.80
N TRP A 215 -1.11 2.81 -20.04
CA TRP A 215 -1.81 2.01 -19.07
C TRP A 215 -2.59 0.84 -19.71
N CYS A 216 -3.35 1.09 -20.79
CA CYS A 216 -4.01 0.02 -21.55
C CYS A 216 -3.03 -1.04 -22.05
N LYS A 217 -1.86 -0.63 -22.55
CA LYS A 217 -0.80 -1.58 -22.95
C LYS A 217 -0.33 -2.45 -21.77
N VAL A 218 -0.13 -1.85 -20.60
CA VAL A 218 0.23 -2.60 -19.38
C VAL A 218 -0.88 -3.55 -18.98
N LEU A 219 -2.14 -3.12 -18.98
CA LEU A 219 -3.28 -4.00 -18.71
C LEU A 219 -3.37 -5.17 -19.70
N ILE A 220 -3.12 -4.93 -20.98
CA ILE A 220 -3.09 -5.99 -21.99
C ILE A 220 -1.90 -6.92 -21.74
N SER A 221 -0.70 -6.38 -21.51
CA SER A 221 0.51 -7.18 -21.29
C SER A 221 0.52 -7.88 -19.93
N SER A 222 -0.07 -7.29 -18.89
CA SER A 222 -0.22 -7.91 -17.57
C SER A 222 -1.36 -8.92 -17.50
N ASN A 223 -2.27 -8.86 -18.46
CA ASN A 223 -3.29 -9.88 -18.67
C ASN A 223 -2.82 -10.98 -19.65
N TRP A 224 -1.58 -10.89 -20.15
CA TRP A 224 -0.97 -11.85 -21.04
C TRP A 224 0.56 -11.94 -20.82
N PRO A 225 1.16 -12.95 -20.22
CA PRO A 225 0.57 -14.21 -19.78
C PRO A 225 -0.22 -14.09 -18.48
N PRO A 226 -1.06 -15.08 -18.26
CA PRO A 226 -1.97 -15.23 -17.12
C PRO A 226 -1.26 -15.34 -15.78
N VAL A 227 -1.91 -14.83 -14.75
CA VAL A 227 -1.53 -15.00 -13.33
C VAL A 227 -1.32 -16.49 -13.07
N SER A 228 -0.16 -16.90 -12.66
CA SER A 228 0.14 -18.30 -12.31
C SER A 228 -0.74 -18.76 -11.13
N GLU A 229 -0.95 -20.07 -10.99
CA GLU A 229 -1.67 -20.60 -9.82
C GLU A 229 -1.03 -20.15 -8.51
N ALA A 230 0.29 -20.08 -8.47
CA ALA A 230 1.05 -19.59 -7.31
C ALA A 230 0.74 -18.12 -6.99
N GLU A 231 0.63 -17.26 -8.00
CA GLU A 231 0.26 -15.85 -7.81
C GLU A 231 -1.20 -15.69 -7.39
N GLU A 232 -2.11 -16.52 -7.94
CA GLU A 232 -3.51 -16.56 -7.49
C GLU A 232 -3.59 -16.96 -6.02
N LEU A 233 -2.89 -18.01 -5.61
CA LEU A 233 -2.83 -18.46 -4.22
C LEU A 233 -2.25 -17.38 -3.30
N ALA A 234 -1.14 -16.75 -3.71
CA ALA A 234 -0.55 -15.66 -2.95
C ALA A 234 -1.54 -14.48 -2.79
N GLY A 235 -2.28 -14.14 -3.84
CA GLY A 235 -3.33 -13.13 -3.79
C GLY A 235 -4.48 -13.49 -2.83
N LEU A 236 -4.91 -14.76 -2.83
CA LEU A 236 -5.91 -15.26 -1.88
C LEU A 236 -5.40 -15.21 -0.43
N GLN A 237 -4.14 -15.58 -0.21
CA GLN A 237 -3.51 -15.47 1.11
C GLN A 237 -3.51 -14.02 1.62
N GLN A 238 -3.16 -13.04 0.76
CA GLN A 238 -3.24 -11.61 1.15
C GLN A 238 -4.67 -11.18 1.53
N LYS A 239 -5.69 -11.70 0.82
CA LYS A 239 -7.09 -11.44 1.16
C LYS A 239 -7.52 -12.11 2.45
N GLN A 240 -7.05 -13.32 2.73
CA GLN A 240 -7.30 -14.02 3.99
C GLN A 240 -6.69 -13.27 5.18
N LEU A 241 -5.43 -12.82 5.07
CA LEU A 241 -4.78 -12.00 6.09
C LEU A 241 -5.52 -10.68 6.33
N LEU A 242 -6.07 -10.06 5.26
CA LEU A 242 -6.88 -8.86 5.41
C LEU A 242 -8.19 -9.16 6.16
N LEU A 243 -8.85 -10.28 5.87
CA LEU A 243 -10.06 -10.71 6.60
C LEU A 243 -9.78 -10.87 8.09
N GLU A 244 -8.72 -11.59 8.46
CA GLU A 244 -8.28 -11.76 9.86
C GLU A 244 -8.02 -10.42 10.56
N GLY A 245 -7.47 -9.44 9.83
CA GLY A 245 -7.27 -8.08 10.33
C GLY A 245 -8.59 -7.35 10.58
N VAL A 246 -9.56 -7.46 9.68
CA VAL A 246 -10.89 -6.85 9.82
C VAL A 246 -11.65 -7.50 10.99
N GLU A 247 -11.58 -8.82 11.16
CA GLU A 247 -12.18 -9.53 12.29
C GLU A 247 -11.59 -9.08 13.63
N ARG A 248 -10.27 -8.87 13.69
CA ARG A 248 -9.62 -8.29 14.88
C ARG A 248 -10.07 -6.86 15.14
N ALA A 249 -10.19 -6.04 14.09
CA ALA A 249 -10.66 -4.66 14.20
C ALA A 249 -12.10 -4.60 14.72
N LEU A 250 -12.99 -5.49 14.26
CA LEU A 250 -14.35 -5.63 14.79
C LEU A 250 -14.37 -5.97 16.28
N GLY A 251 -13.43 -6.78 16.75
CA GLY A 251 -13.30 -7.11 18.15
C GLY A 251 -12.75 -5.97 19.03
N ARG A 252 -12.17 -4.92 18.43
CA ARG A 252 -11.60 -3.75 19.13
C ARG A 252 -12.46 -2.50 19.00
N ASP A 253 -13.29 -2.45 17.94
CA ASP A 253 -14.14 -1.31 17.67
C ASP A 253 -15.18 -1.11 18.78
N ASN A 254 -15.32 0.11 19.24
CA ASN A 254 -16.28 0.51 20.29
C ASN A 254 -17.69 0.81 19.73
N GLY A 255 -17.94 0.50 18.48
CA GLY A 255 -19.22 0.71 17.80
C GLY A 255 -19.19 1.78 16.70
N GLU A 256 -18.12 2.56 16.64
CA GLU A 256 -18.02 3.70 15.70
C GLU A 256 -17.90 3.26 14.25
N TYR A 257 -17.11 2.22 13.97
CA TYR A 257 -16.85 1.73 12.61
C TYR A 257 -17.49 0.37 12.32
N THR A 258 -18.26 -0.20 13.25
CA THR A 258 -18.80 -1.57 13.19
C THR A 258 -19.50 -1.85 11.86
N VAL A 259 -20.40 -0.97 11.42
CA VAL A 259 -21.17 -1.17 10.16
C VAL A 259 -20.22 -1.22 8.95
N HIS A 260 -19.23 -0.35 8.90
CA HIS A 260 -18.25 -0.29 7.82
C HIS A 260 -17.34 -1.52 7.80
N LEU A 261 -16.85 -1.94 8.98
CA LEU A 261 -16.00 -3.13 9.12
C LEU A 261 -16.76 -4.41 8.77
N GLN A 262 -18.04 -4.53 9.15
CA GLN A 262 -18.90 -5.65 8.77
C GLN A 262 -19.16 -5.70 7.24
N ALA A 263 -19.34 -4.54 6.62
CA ALA A 263 -19.46 -4.46 5.16
C ALA A 263 -18.17 -4.92 4.47
N MET A 264 -17.01 -4.47 4.97
CA MET A 264 -15.67 -4.87 4.49
C MET A 264 -15.43 -6.38 4.68
N GLU A 265 -15.77 -6.93 5.84
CA GLU A 265 -15.72 -8.37 6.12
C GLU A 265 -16.56 -9.16 5.11
N SER A 266 -17.81 -8.75 4.93
CA SER A 266 -18.75 -9.40 4.01
C SER A 266 -18.25 -9.39 2.57
N GLU A 267 -17.70 -8.26 2.09
CA GLU A 267 -17.10 -8.15 0.75
C GLU A 267 -15.93 -9.12 0.58
N ILE A 268 -15.02 -9.17 1.56
CA ILE A 268 -13.84 -10.03 1.49
C ILE A 268 -14.25 -11.50 1.52
N ARG A 269 -15.20 -11.90 2.38
CA ARG A 269 -15.72 -13.26 2.45
C ARG A 269 -16.40 -13.69 1.15
N ALA A 270 -17.23 -12.81 0.58
CA ALA A 270 -17.87 -13.05 -0.71
C ALA A 270 -16.86 -13.24 -1.84
N PHE A 271 -15.80 -12.42 -1.85
CA PHE A 271 -14.70 -12.58 -2.81
C PHE A 271 -13.97 -13.92 -2.65
N LEU A 272 -13.63 -14.31 -1.43
CA LEU A 272 -12.94 -15.59 -1.15
C LEU A 272 -13.83 -16.78 -1.57
N GLN A 273 -15.10 -16.77 -1.23
CA GLN A 273 -16.08 -17.82 -1.64
C GLN A 273 -16.22 -17.90 -3.16
N MET A 274 -16.30 -16.75 -3.84
CA MET A 274 -16.34 -16.71 -5.30
C MET A 274 -15.08 -17.36 -5.90
N MET A 275 -13.91 -17.04 -5.38
CA MET A 275 -12.64 -17.58 -5.89
C MET A 275 -12.50 -19.08 -5.61
N GLU A 276 -12.93 -19.55 -4.46
CA GLU A 276 -12.98 -20.99 -4.14
C GLU A 276 -13.90 -21.73 -5.10
N ARG A 277 -15.12 -21.23 -5.33
CA ARG A 277 -16.05 -21.81 -6.29
C ARG A 277 -15.49 -21.89 -7.71
N ARG A 278 -14.80 -20.84 -8.15
CA ARG A 278 -14.13 -20.82 -9.46
C ARG A 278 -13.00 -21.85 -9.54
N ARG A 279 -12.23 -22.05 -8.47
CA ARG A 279 -11.21 -23.10 -8.41
C ARG A 279 -11.81 -24.51 -8.46
N GLU A 280 -12.93 -24.75 -7.77
CA GLU A 280 -13.68 -26.02 -7.87
C GLU A 280 -14.17 -26.27 -9.31
N ILE A 281 -14.69 -25.23 -10.00
CA ILE A 281 -15.11 -25.34 -11.40
C ILE A 281 -13.91 -25.75 -12.29
N ARG A 282 -12.75 -25.10 -12.14
CA ARG A 282 -11.54 -25.40 -12.92
C ARG A 282 -10.98 -26.82 -12.67
N ARG A 283 -11.25 -27.43 -11.53
CA ARG A 283 -10.87 -28.81 -11.22
C ARG A 283 -11.73 -29.87 -11.89
N LYS A 284 -12.89 -29.50 -12.47
CA LYS A 284 -13.80 -30.43 -13.13
C LYS A 284 -13.29 -30.80 -14.52
N TRP A 285 -13.78 -31.91 -15.06
CA TRP A 285 -13.55 -32.31 -16.44
C TRP A 285 -14.18 -31.32 -17.43
N LEU A 286 -13.63 -31.16 -18.66
CA LEU A 286 -13.95 -30.08 -19.59
C LEU A 286 -15.45 -29.86 -19.82
N LEU A 287 -16.21 -30.91 -20.12
CA LEU A 287 -17.67 -30.79 -20.35
C LEU A 287 -18.41 -30.37 -19.07
N SER A 288 -18.05 -30.98 -17.92
CA SER A 288 -18.63 -30.63 -16.63
C SER A 288 -18.24 -29.20 -16.20
N ARG A 289 -17.08 -28.72 -16.61
CA ARG A 289 -16.58 -27.36 -16.39
C ARG A 289 -17.40 -26.34 -17.18
N LEU A 290 -17.68 -26.61 -18.45
CA LEU A 290 -18.55 -25.76 -19.28
C LEU A 290 -19.92 -25.60 -18.65
N VAL A 291 -20.60 -26.70 -18.30
CA VAL A 291 -21.90 -26.68 -17.65
C VAL A 291 -21.85 -25.93 -16.33
N ALA A 292 -20.89 -26.23 -15.47
CA ALA A 292 -20.76 -25.56 -14.16
C ALA A 292 -20.46 -24.06 -14.28
N SER A 293 -19.64 -23.63 -15.26
CA SER A 293 -19.37 -22.22 -15.52
C SER A 293 -20.62 -21.49 -16.03
N LEU A 294 -21.40 -22.10 -16.92
CA LEU A 294 -22.66 -21.53 -17.41
C LEU A 294 -23.70 -21.41 -16.30
N THR A 295 -23.88 -22.47 -15.49
CA THR A 295 -24.77 -22.42 -14.33
C THR A 295 -24.35 -21.31 -13.37
N TYR A 296 -23.08 -21.25 -13.02
CA TYR A 296 -22.55 -20.21 -12.12
C TYR A 296 -22.69 -18.80 -12.69
N TRP A 297 -22.64 -18.64 -14.03
CA TRP A 297 -22.93 -17.36 -14.67
C TRP A 297 -24.41 -16.97 -14.53
N VAL A 298 -25.32 -17.89 -14.86
CA VAL A 298 -26.77 -17.66 -14.76
C VAL A 298 -27.16 -17.27 -13.33
N ASP A 299 -26.56 -17.91 -12.33
CA ASP A 299 -26.73 -17.61 -10.91
C ASP A 299 -26.07 -16.28 -10.48
N GLY A 300 -25.44 -15.57 -11.41
CA GLY A 300 -24.80 -14.28 -11.15
C GLY A 300 -23.45 -14.36 -10.44
N GLY A 301 -22.87 -15.55 -10.30
CA GLY A 301 -21.61 -15.79 -9.58
C GLY A 301 -20.37 -15.07 -10.17
N TYR A 302 -20.45 -14.62 -11.42
CA TYR A 302 -19.38 -13.83 -12.05
C TYR A 302 -19.61 -12.31 -11.99
N ARG A 303 -20.64 -11.82 -11.29
CA ARG A 303 -20.93 -10.36 -11.21
C ARG A 303 -19.77 -9.56 -10.60
N ASN A 304 -19.11 -10.13 -9.61
CA ASN A 304 -17.96 -9.53 -8.92
C ASN A 304 -16.62 -9.97 -9.52
N ALA A 305 -16.64 -10.66 -10.66
CA ALA A 305 -15.48 -11.06 -11.43
C ALA A 305 -15.41 -10.25 -12.75
N ARG A 306 -14.39 -10.49 -13.58
CA ARG A 306 -14.25 -9.83 -14.89
C ARG A 306 -15.25 -10.36 -15.95
N GLY A 307 -16.45 -10.76 -15.54
CA GLY A 307 -17.54 -11.19 -16.42
C GLY A 307 -17.14 -12.34 -17.36
N LEU A 308 -17.39 -12.18 -18.66
CA LEU A 308 -17.14 -13.19 -19.69
C LEU A 308 -15.69 -13.69 -19.74
N GLN A 309 -14.71 -12.82 -19.48
CA GLN A 309 -13.30 -13.22 -19.42
C GLN A 309 -13.03 -14.26 -18.35
N SER A 310 -13.66 -14.11 -17.20
CA SER A 310 -13.56 -15.08 -16.10
C SER A 310 -14.19 -16.42 -16.43
N VAL A 311 -15.32 -16.41 -17.15
CA VAL A 311 -15.96 -17.65 -17.65
C VAL A 311 -15.07 -18.37 -18.65
N VAL A 312 -14.56 -17.67 -19.66
CA VAL A 312 -13.65 -18.24 -20.66
C VAL A 312 -12.44 -18.87 -20.01
N ARG A 313 -11.86 -18.21 -19.04
CA ARG A 313 -10.75 -18.71 -18.24
C ARG A 313 -11.10 -19.97 -17.46
N ASP A 314 -12.23 -19.99 -16.76
CA ASP A 314 -12.61 -21.12 -15.95
C ASP A 314 -13.00 -22.34 -16.80
N VAL A 315 -13.45 -22.13 -18.05
CA VAL A 315 -13.74 -23.20 -19.00
C VAL A 315 -12.48 -23.72 -19.69
N LEU A 316 -11.63 -22.86 -20.22
CA LEU A 316 -10.55 -23.21 -21.14
C LEU A 316 -9.16 -23.31 -20.48
N GLY A 317 -9.04 -22.94 -19.22
CA GLY A 317 -7.75 -22.73 -18.56
C GLY A 317 -6.73 -23.86 -18.73
N ASP A 318 -7.14 -25.15 -18.67
CA ASP A 318 -6.24 -26.28 -18.80
C ASP A 318 -6.09 -26.82 -20.24
N VAL A 319 -6.99 -26.41 -21.14
CA VAL A 319 -6.96 -26.84 -22.55
C VAL A 319 -5.92 -26.07 -23.35
N PHE A 320 -5.69 -24.83 -22.94
CA PHE A 320 -4.64 -23.98 -23.50
C PHE A 320 -3.72 -23.53 -22.39
N PRO A 321 -2.52 -24.13 -22.24
CA PRO A 321 -1.57 -23.76 -21.17
C PRO A 321 -1.22 -22.26 -21.14
N GLY A 322 -1.39 -21.53 -22.27
CA GLY A 322 -1.33 -20.07 -22.33
C GLY A 322 -2.58 -19.35 -21.81
N VAL A 323 -3.71 -20.05 -21.64
CA VAL A 323 -4.98 -19.52 -21.12
C VAL A 323 -5.23 -19.95 -19.67
N SER A 324 -4.63 -21.05 -19.20
CA SER A 324 -4.77 -21.56 -17.83
C SER A 324 -4.05 -20.73 -16.76
N ARG A 325 -3.21 -19.85 -17.20
CA ARG A 325 -2.49 -18.96 -16.32
C ARG A 325 -3.19 -17.60 -16.12
N TYR A 326 -4.51 -17.49 -16.14
CA TYR A 326 -5.27 -16.27 -15.87
C TYR A 326 -6.13 -16.35 -14.63
#